data_a113c5495828cc7c0c13120e4e52486a
#
_entry.id   a113c5495828cc7c0c13120e4e52486a
#
_cell.length_a   1.000
_cell.length_b   1.000
_cell.length_c   1.000
_cell.angle_alpha   90.00
_cell.angle_beta   90.00
_cell.angle_gamma   90.00
#
_symmetry.space_group_name_H-M   'P 1'
#
loop_
_entity.id
_entity.type
_entity.pdbx_description
1 polymer ?
#
loop_
_entity_poly.entity_id
_entity_poly.type
_entity_poly.pdbx_seq_one_letter_code
_entity_poly.pdbx_strand_id
1 'polypeptide(L)'
;MSKLIIGIDISMNDFYACIKVRTEDNSIKIKGTRSFENTDQGFENFLSWSLKQKKDDEWSVRFVMEATGVYYENLAYYLHSQNQKVSVVLANKIKNYIKSLNVKTKTDKVDAKTIASFGIERELENWEPMSPMYKTLRDL
;
A
#
# COMPACT_ATOMS: atom_id res chain seq x y z
N MET A 1 -0.14 -20.59 -3.39
CA MET A 1 0.62 -19.60 -2.60
C MET A 1 -0.28 -18.42 -2.30
N SER A 2 -0.35 -18.04 -1.04
CA SER A 2 -1.22 -16.91 -0.66
C SER A 2 -0.55 -15.57 -0.96
N LYS A 3 -1.38 -14.57 -1.25
CA LYS A 3 -0.95 -13.22 -1.58
C LYS A 3 -1.46 -12.25 -0.51
N LEU A 4 -0.55 -11.56 0.14
CA LEU A 4 -0.85 -10.57 1.16
C LEU A 4 -0.64 -9.17 0.58
N ILE A 5 -1.68 -8.36 0.57
CA ILE A 5 -1.63 -6.99 0.08
C ILE A 5 -1.97 -6.04 1.22
N ILE A 6 -1.09 -5.08 1.45
CA ILE A 6 -1.30 -4.05 2.44
C ILE A 6 -1.58 -2.74 1.70
N GLY A 7 -2.84 -2.30 1.74
CA GLY A 7 -3.24 -1.00 1.20
C GLY A 7 -3.02 0.09 2.22
N ILE A 8 -2.46 1.21 1.79
CA ILE A 8 -2.04 2.30 2.68
C ILE A 8 -2.62 3.61 2.19
N ASP A 9 -3.38 4.28 3.06
CA ASP A 9 -3.88 5.63 2.86
C ASP A 9 -3.09 6.55 3.79
N ILE A 10 -2.23 7.39 3.20
CA ILE A 10 -1.23 8.15 3.95
C ILE A 10 -1.53 9.65 3.91
N SER A 11 -1.33 10.32 5.05
CA SER A 11 -1.43 11.77 5.19
C SER A 11 -0.17 12.31 5.87
N MET A 12 -0.15 13.60 6.15
CA MET A 12 1.04 14.25 6.69
C MET A 12 1.51 13.64 8.01
N ASN A 13 0.59 13.38 8.94
CA ASN A 13 0.93 12.98 10.31
C ASN A 13 0.75 11.50 10.59
N ASP A 14 -0.07 10.80 9.80
CA ASP A 14 -0.40 9.41 10.06
C ASP A 14 -0.74 8.68 8.76
N PHE A 15 -0.92 7.39 8.86
CA PHE A 15 -1.44 6.59 7.77
C PHE A 15 -2.29 5.44 8.31
N TYR A 16 -3.23 5.02 7.49
CA TYR A 16 -4.14 3.92 7.79
C TYR A 16 -3.84 2.76 6.83
N ALA A 17 -3.75 1.56 7.39
CA ALA A 17 -3.40 0.37 6.61
C ALA A 17 -4.51 -0.67 6.70
N CYS A 18 -4.76 -1.34 5.59
CA CYS A 18 -5.68 -2.47 5.51
C CYS A 18 -4.95 -3.65 4.87
N ILE A 19 -4.93 -4.77 5.56
CA ILE A 19 -4.30 -6.00 5.06
C ILE A 19 -5.38 -6.92 4.52
N LYS A 20 -5.26 -7.26 3.24
CA LYS A 20 -6.10 -8.28 2.60
C LYS A 20 -5.25 -9.45 2.17
N VAL A 21 -5.79 -10.65 2.30
CA VAL A 21 -5.13 -11.87 1.84
C VAL A 21 -6.02 -12.58 0.83
N ARG A 22 -5.40 -13.03 -0.27
CA ARG A 22 -6.02 -13.97 -1.19
C ARG A 22 -5.38 -15.34 -0.95
N THR A 23 -6.20 -16.30 -0.55
CA THR A 23 -5.74 -17.67 -0.31
C THR A 23 -5.73 -18.49 -1.59
N GLU A 24 -5.20 -19.70 -1.51
CA GLU A 24 -5.07 -20.60 -2.69
C GLU A 24 -6.40 -20.95 -3.32
N ASP A 25 -7.48 -20.94 -2.55
CA ASP A 25 -8.85 -21.18 -3.06
C ASP A 25 -9.49 -19.92 -3.64
N ASN A 26 -8.72 -18.84 -3.84
CA ASN A 26 -9.19 -17.53 -4.34
C ASN A 26 -10.14 -16.78 -3.42
N SER A 27 -10.29 -17.20 -2.17
CA SER A 27 -11.07 -16.39 -1.23
C SER A 27 -10.22 -15.22 -0.74
N ILE A 28 -10.88 -14.06 -0.53
CA ILE A 28 -10.25 -12.82 -0.08
C ILE A 28 -10.79 -12.47 1.29
N LYS A 29 -9.89 -12.22 2.23
CA LYS A 29 -10.25 -11.86 3.60
C LYS A 29 -9.48 -10.63 4.04
N ILE A 30 -10.11 -9.81 4.88
CA ILE A 30 -9.42 -8.72 5.58
C ILE A 30 -8.79 -9.32 6.83
N LYS A 31 -7.46 -9.21 6.93
CA LYS A 31 -6.71 -9.71 8.09
C LYS A 31 -6.62 -8.68 9.21
N GLY A 32 -6.69 -7.41 8.88
CA GLY A 32 -6.65 -6.37 9.88
C GLY A 32 -6.56 -4.98 9.28
N THR A 33 -6.90 -4.01 10.11
CA THR A 33 -6.78 -2.59 9.79
C THR A 33 -6.19 -1.89 11.00
N ARG A 34 -5.32 -0.90 10.78
CA ARG A 34 -4.68 -0.18 11.88
C ARG A 34 -4.10 1.14 11.38
N SER A 35 -4.06 2.13 12.29
CA SER A 35 -3.41 3.41 12.04
C SER A 35 -2.01 3.45 12.65
N PHE A 36 -1.12 4.19 12.01
CA PHE A 36 0.27 4.38 12.47
C PHE A 36 0.67 5.82 12.24
N GLU A 37 1.64 6.30 13.03
CA GLU A 37 2.20 7.62 12.82
C GLU A 37 3.13 7.62 11.60
N ASN A 38 3.13 8.73 10.85
CA ASN A 38 4.01 8.92 9.70
C ASN A 38 5.38 9.39 10.18
N THR A 39 6.09 8.50 10.89
CA THR A 39 7.39 8.71 11.52
C THR A 39 8.20 7.42 11.41
N ASP A 40 9.51 7.52 11.66
CA ASP A 40 10.37 6.34 11.63
C ASP A 40 9.89 5.25 12.61
N GLN A 41 9.48 5.63 13.81
CA GLN A 41 8.96 4.67 14.77
C GLN A 41 7.64 4.06 14.29
N GLY A 42 6.78 4.87 13.70
CA GLY A 42 5.52 4.37 13.11
C GLY A 42 5.77 3.38 12.00
N PHE A 43 6.78 3.61 11.18
CA PHE A 43 7.16 2.69 10.08
C PHE A 43 7.63 1.34 10.63
N GLU A 44 8.46 1.34 11.67
CA GLU A 44 8.93 0.11 12.32
C GLU A 44 7.76 -0.69 12.90
N ASN A 45 6.87 -0.01 13.61
CA ASN A 45 5.68 -0.64 14.19
C ASN A 45 4.78 -1.23 13.11
N PHE A 46 4.60 -0.49 12.01
CA PHE A 46 3.79 -0.90 10.87
C PHE A 46 4.35 -2.15 10.20
N LEU A 47 5.65 -2.15 9.90
CA LEU A 47 6.27 -3.28 9.22
C LEU A 47 6.20 -4.53 10.10
N SER A 48 6.49 -4.41 11.39
CA SER A 48 6.39 -5.52 12.33
C SER A 48 4.97 -6.10 12.38
N TRP A 49 3.97 -5.21 12.49
CA TRP A 49 2.56 -5.63 12.51
C TRP A 49 2.16 -6.33 11.22
N SER A 50 2.60 -5.78 10.07
CA SER A 50 2.26 -6.33 8.76
C SER A 50 2.84 -7.72 8.55
N LEU A 51 4.11 -7.91 8.87
CA LEU A 51 4.79 -9.18 8.63
C LEU A 51 4.31 -10.30 9.58
N LYS A 52 3.76 -9.96 10.74
CA LYS A 52 3.15 -10.95 11.64
C LYS A 52 1.90 -11.60 11.06
N GLN A 53 1.27 -10.98 10.07
CA GLN A 53 0.09 -11.55 9.41
C GLN A 53 0.46 -12.63 8.39
N LYS A 54 1.71 -12.72 8.03
CA LYS A 54 2.24 -13.70 7.09
C LYS A 54 2.43 -15.03 7.83
N LYS A 55 1.69 -16.06 7.41
CA LYS A 55 1.73 -17.37 8.07
C LYS A 55 2.83 -18.29 7.55
N ASP A 56 3.33 -18.00 6.34
CA ASP A 56 4.30 -18.84 5.66
C ASP A 56 5.28 -17.93 4.92
N ASP A 57 6.58 -18.27 4.95
CA ASP A 57 7.60 -17.49 4.27
C ASP A 57 7.41 -17.45 2.75
N GLU A 58 6.68 -18.41 2.19
CA GLU A 58 6.39 -18.44 0.75
C GLU A 58 5.28 -17.46 0.33
N TRP A 59 4.53 -16.90 1.27
CA TRP A 59 3.50 -15.92 0.93
C TRP A 59 4.15 -14.68 0.33
N SER A 60 3.59 -14.22 -0.79
CA SER A 60 4.02 -12.94 -1.35
C SER A 60 3.39 -11.78 -0.56
N VAL A 61 4.17 -10.74 -0.32
CA VAL A 61 3.73 -9.54 0.41
C VAL A 61 4.03 -8.33 -0.44
N ARG A 62 3.04 -7.47 -0.63
CA ARG A 62 3.20 -6.21 -1.36
C ARG A 62 2.48 -5.09 -0.63
N PHE A 63 3.17 -3.98 -0.49
CA PHE A 63 2.63 -2.74 0.06
C PHE A 63 2.21 -1.84 -1.09
N VAL A 64 0.98 -1.33 -1.03
CA VAL A 64 0.40 -0.50 -2.10
C VAL A 64 -0.08 0.80 -1.50
N MET A 65 0.35 1.91 -2.07
CA MET A 65 -0.05 3.23 -1.61
C MET A 65 -0.39 4.15 -2.78
N GLU A 66 -1.24 5.15 -2.50
CA GLU A 66 -1.61 6.16 -3.47
C GLU A 66 -0.59 7.28 -3.47
N ALA A 67 -0.20 7.73 -4.67
CA ALA A 67 0.70 8.85 -4.84
C ALA A 67 -0.06 10.16 -4.66
N THR A 68 -0.27 10.57 -3.40
CA THR A 68 -0.91 11.84 -3.06
C THR A 68 0.10 12.76 -2.40
N GLY A 69 0.46 13.86 -3.07
CA GLY A 69 1.47 14.78 -2.58
C GLY A 69 2.81 14.09 -2.37
N VAL A 70 3.51 14.47 -1.31
CA VAL A 70 4.85 13.94 -0.99
C VAL A 70 4.85 13.08 0.28
N TYR A 71 3.74 12.97 0.98
CA TYR A 71 3.68 12.35 2.30
C TYR A 71 3.93 10.83 2.28
N TYR A 72 3.75 10.18 1.12
CA TYR A 72 4.00 8.75 0.97
C TYR A 72 5.50 8.42 0.86
N GLU A 73 6.32 9.38 0.47
CA GLU A 73 7.71 9.12 0.06
C GLU A 73 8.55 8.50 1.17
N ASN A 74 8.48 9.03 2.39
CA ASN A 74 9.31 8.52 3.49
C ASN A 74 8.99 7.06 3.80
N LEU A 75 7.70 6.70 3.81
CA LEU A 75 7.30 5.31 4.04
C LEU A 75 7.75 4.42 2.88
N ALA A 76 7.61 4.88 1.64
CA ALA A 76 8.04 4.11 0.47
C ALA A 76 9.55 3.84 0.50
N TYR A 77 10.36 4.85 0.82
CA TYR A 77 11.81 4.67 0.97
C TYR A 77 12.15 3.70 2.10
N TYR A 78 11.46 3.82 3.24
CA TYR A 78 11.68 2.92 4.36
C TYR A 78 11.41 1.47 3.98
N LEU A 79 10.25 1.19 3.40
CA LEU A 79 9.87 -0.17 3.00
C LEU A 79 10.82 -0.73 1.94
N HIS A 80 11.24 0.10 0.99
CA HIS A 80 12.22 -0.31 -0.01
C HIS A 80 13.55 -0.66 0.64
N SER A 81 14.00 0.13 1.63
CA SER A 81 15.25 -0.14 2.35
C SER A 81 15.19 -1.44 3.16
N GLN A 82 13.98 -1.89 3.51
CA GLN A 82 13.75 -3.14 4.23
C GLN A 82 13.50 -4.32 3.28
N ASN A 83 13.81 -4.15 1.99
CA ASN A 83 13.66 -5.18 0.95
C ASN A 83 12.20 -5.61 0.73
N GLN A 84 11.27 -4.72 0.98
CA GLN A 84 9.86 -4.99 0.75
C GLN A 84 9.45 -4.56 -0.66
N LYS A 85 8.45 -5.24 -1.22
CA LYS A 85 7.87 -4.88 -2.51
C LYS A 85 6.85 -3.76 -2.28
N VAL A 86 7.05 -2.63 -2.94
CA VAL A 86 6.21 -1.45 -2.82
C VAL A 86 5.69 -1.06 -4.19
N SER A 87 4.42 -0.72 -4.27
CA SER A 87 3.82 -0.14 -5.47
C SER A 87 3.19 1.20 -5.09
N VAL A 88 3.47 2.23 -5.87
CA VAL A 88 2.87 3.56 -5.69
C VAL A 88 2.00 3.82 -6.91
N VAL A 89 0.72 4.01 -6.69
CA VAL A 89 -0.29 4.06 -7.75
C VAL A 89 -0.91 5.45 -7.82
N LEU A 90 -1.11 5.95 -9.02
CA LEU A 90 -1.77 7.25 -9.23
C LEU A 90 -3.24 7.18 -8.80
N ALA A 91 -3.74 8.25 -8.20
CA ALA A 91 -5.10 8.33 -7.70
C ALA A 91 -6.15 8.06 -8.78
N ASN A 92 -5.92 8.54 -10.00
CA ASN A 92 -6.88 8.36 -11.10
C ASN A 92 -7.04 6.88 -11.48
N LYS A 93 -6.00 6.07 -11.37
CA LYS A 93 -6.10 4.63 -11.66
C LYS A 93 -7.01 3.93 -10.66
N ILE A 94 -6.89 4.28 -9.39
CA ILE A 94 -7.73 3.68 -8.34
C ILE A 94 -9.17 4.17 -8.48
N LYS A 95 -9.39 5.44 -8.79
CA LYS A 95 -10.73 5.98 -9.05
C LYS A 95 -11.41 5.30 -10.22
N ASN A 96 -10.67 5.05 -11.30
CA ASN A 96 -11.21 4.32 -12.45
C ASN A 96 -11.57 2.88 -12.10
N TYR A 97 -10.76 2.24 -11.26
CA TYR A 97 -11.06 0.91 -10.76
C TYR A 97 -12.38 0.91 -9.96
N ILE A 98 -12.58 1.88 -9.07
CA ILE A 98 -13.82 2.01 -8.28
C ILE A 98 -15.02 2.14 -9.21
N LYS A 99 -14.92 2.96 -10.25
CA LYS A 99 -16.00 3.15 -11.23
C LYS A 99 -16.31 1.85 -11.96
N SER A 100 -15.30 1.03 -12.26
CA SER A 100 -15.48 -0.23 -12.97
C SER A 100 -16.24 -1.28 -12.17
N LEU A 101 -16.31 -1.14 -10.84
CA LEU A 101 -16.99 -2.09 -9.97
C LEU A 101 -18.53 -1.97 -9.99
N ASN A 102 -19.07 -0.95 -10.64
CA ASN A 102 -20.51 -0.70 -10.69
C ASN A 102 -21.17 -0.59 -9.31
N VAL A 103 -20.40 -0.29 -8.29
CA VAL A 103 -20.91 -0.13 -6.94
C VAL A 103 -21.26 1.33 -6.73
N LYS A 104 -22.54 1.60 -6.43
CA LYS A 104 -22.95 2.95 -6.01
C LYS A 104 -22.45 3.19 -4.61
N THR A 105 -21.25 3.72 -4.47
CA THR A 105 -20.75 4.17 -3.19
C THR A 105 -21.12 5.64 -3.01
N LYS A 106 -21.53 6.01 -1.81
CA LYS A 106 -21.88 7.40 -1.49
C LYS A 106 -20.66 8.32 -1.51
N THR A 107 -19.44 7.77 -1.57
CA THR A 107 -18.20 8.53 -1.63
C THR A 107 -17.22 7.79 -2.52
N ASP A 108 -16.69 8.49 -3.53
CA ASP A 108 -15.57 7.99 -4.35
C ASP A 108 -14.24 8.08 -3.59
N LYS A 109 -14.29 7.89 -2.29
CA LYS A 109 -13.10 8.03 -1.46
C LYS A 109 -12.16 6.85 -1.66
N VAL A 110 -10.92 7.16 -2.05
CA VAL A 110 -9.85 6.18 -2.11
C VAL A 110 -9.33 5.98 -0.69
N ASP A 111 -9.67 4.85 -0.09
CA ASP A 111 -9.22 4.50 1.26
C ASP A 111 -8.31 3.26 1.22
N ALA A 112 -7.77 2.89 2.38
CA ALA A 112 -6.84 1.75 2.48
C ALA A 112 -7.48 0.44 2.01
N LYS A 113 -8.76 0.23 2.27
CA LYS A 113 -9.47 -0.98 1.82
C LYS A 113 -9.54 -1.04 0.31
N THR A 114 -9.86 0.08 -0.33
CA THR A 114 -9.96 0.17 -1.79
C THR A 114 -8.59 -0.02 -2.43
N ILE A 115 -7.56 0.56 -1.86
CA ILE A 115 -6.19 0.40 -2.32
C ILE A 115 -5.76 -1.07 -2.22
N ALA A 116 -6.09 -1.74 -1.13
CA ALA A 116 -5.78 -3.16 -0.96
C ALA A 116 -6.54 -4.03 -1.98
N SER A 117 -7.80 -3.74 -2.24
CA SER A 117 -8.60 -4.44 -3.26
C SER A 117 -8.00 -4.28 -4.65
N PHE A 118 -7.58 -3.05 -4.99
CA PHE A 118 -6.91 -2.77 -6.26
C PHE A 118 -5.63 -3.60 -6.39
N GLY A 119 -4.82 -3.67 -5.33
CA GLY A 119 -3.58 -4.43 -5.34
C GLY A 119 -3.77 -5.94 -5.45
N ILE A 120 -4.89 -6.47 -4.93
CA ILE A 120 -5.19 -7.89 -5.07
C ILE A 120 -5.60 -8.25 -6.49
N GLU A 121 -6.40 -7.39 -7.14
CA GLU A 121 -6.98 -7.68 -8.46
C GLU A 121 -6.06 -7.33 -9.61
N ARG A 122 -5.04 -6.51 -9.39
CA ARG A 122 -4.13 -6.03 -10.44
C ARG A 122 -2.71 -6.49 -10.17
N GLU A 123 -1.97 -6.75 -11.24
CA GLU A 123 -0.53 -6.90 -11.12
C GLU A 123 0.08 -5.51 -11.16
N LEU A 124 0.87 -5.19 -10.15
CA LEU A 124 1.43 -3.86 -9.98
C LEU A 124 2.95 -3.90 -10.14
N GLU A 125 3.48 -2.82 -10.71
CA GLU A 125 4.91 -2.65 -10.84
C GLU A 125 5.54 -2.25 -9.51
N ASN A 126 6.81 -2.59 -9.34
CA ASN A 126 7.58 -2.16 -8.19
C ASN A 126 7.93 -0.69 -8.32
N TRP A 127 7.71 0.06 -7.24
CA TRP A 127 8.19 1.42 -7.14
C TRP A 127 9.70 1.41 -6.94
N GLU A 128 10.39 2.27 -7.68
CA GLU A 128 11.82 2.44 -7.56
C GLU A 128 12.13 3.82 -6.98
N PRO A 129 13.11 3.91 -6.05
CA PRO A 129 13.51 5.21 -5.52
C PRO A 129 14.04 6.10 -6.63
N MET A 130 13.71 7.39 -6.54
CA MET A 130 14.28 8.38 -7.44
C MET A 130 15.79 8.45 -7.22
N SER A 131 16.58 8.55 -8.30
CA SER A 131 18.01 8.73 -8.14
C SER A 131 18.30 10.05 -7.39
N PRO A 132 19.40 10.14 -6.63
CA PRO A 132 19.73 11.37 -5.91
C PRO A 132 19.76 12.60 -6.80
N MET A 133 20.24 12.45 -8.04
CA MET A 133 20.27 13.56 -9.00
C MET A 133 18.87 14.05 -9.36
N TYR A 134 17.96 13.15 -9.70
CA TYR A 134 16.58 13.50 -10.05
C TYR A 134 15.84 14.11 -8.87
N LYS A 135 16.05 13.60 -7.68
CA LYS A 135 15.42 14.13 -6.48
C LYS A 135 15.89 15.56 -6.22
N THR A 136 17.19 15.83 -6.36
CA THR A 136 17.77 17.16 -6.20
C THR A 136 17.16 18.13 -7.22
N LEU A 137 17.07 17.72 -8.49
CA LEU A 137 16.50 18.55 -9.56
C LEU A 137 15.01 18.86 -9.30
N ARG A 138 14.25 17.87 -8.83
CA ARG A 138 12.85 18.07 -8.50
C ARG A 138 12.66 19.08 -7.37
N ASP A 139 13.51 19.01 -6.34
CA ASP A 139 13.39 19.82 -5.13
C ASP A 139 13.97 21.23 -5.29
N LEU A 140 14.58 21.56 -6.45
CA LEU A 140 14.99 22.91 -6.77
C LEU A 140 13.77 23.77 -7.15
#